data_33817b476fa7f0c89157b839f0e4d1e8
#
_entry.id   33817b476fa7f0c89157b839f0e4d1e8
#
_cell.length_a   1.000
_cell.length_b   1.000
_cell.length_c   1.000
_cell.angle_alpha   90.00
_cell.angle_beta   90.00
_cell.angle_gamma   90.00
#
_symmetry.space_group_name_H-M   'P 1'
#
loop_
_entity.id
_entity.type
_entity.pdbx_description
1 polymer ?
#
loop_
_entity_poly.entity_id
_entity_poly.type
_entity_poly.pdbx_seq_one_letter_code
_entity_poly.pdbx_strand_id
1 'polypeptide(L)'
;MLIGSIPEFAVGSAALIHMVLSGNQLSGPIPTSIYHCTNLQRLWLDNNSLSGALPNSFGVLSKLTSFIITGTNLTCPPDYTACGPTQSPKTGFCRTCPSFCSTCGKRAPEPTPNTSSSSTSSSESSAAAGGGGVSVGAIIGIAVAAVVILLLLVAALVYFRLRMQRKPKSLAGSLAASHCTEFSLAEVLKATNNWSEDNQLGSGAFGDVYKGVSPRDGTTVWAVKRAKLIDVDFQREIQQMADKNHPNIVRLLGFAIGGDLRTRPEQVLIYEYVPNGDLQKWTGPDAASPLNLKQRLDVLIGLARGFEYLHSFGMVHRDIKPANVLITADMQPKIADFGLVRAVEGTTVGTTRIMGTRGYVDPVYSRTSKATVASDVYSFGVLMLVVLTGQAPLTESAGGTRKITLWASECVSSGDMRSLRDPKMDAPGEAELRLAELAISCTVELTASRPSMAHIANELQAIREEVVGKDELSAAVKVDAQVQQMKNAEIEVTSQAHLLLDTCH
;
A
#
# COMPACT_ATOMS: atom_id res chain seq x y z
N MET A 1 -7.93 -0.74 19.31
CA MET A 1 -8.55 0.51 19.73
C MET A 1 -7.85 0.95 21.01
N LEU A 2 -7.23 2.13 21.02
CA LEU A 2 -6.51 2.66 22.18
C LEU A 2 -7.47 3.45 23.08
N ILE A 3 -7.33 3.30 24.40
CA ILE A 3 -8.14 3.97 25.43
C ILE A 3 -7.22 4.70 26.43
N GLY A 4 -7.74 5.67 27.16
CA GLY A 4 -7.00 6.43 28.18
C GLY A 4 -6.40 7.72 27.62
N SER A 5 -5.42 8.30 28.33
CA SER A 5 -4.76 9.56 27.94
C SER A 5 -3.51 9.31 27.10
N ILE A 6 -3.12 10.32 26.32
CA ILE A 6 -1.81 10.33 25.66
C ILE A 6 -0.74 10.43 26.73
N PRO A 7 0.26 9.51 26.78
CA PRO A 7 1.28 9.50 27.81
C PRO A 7 2.25 10.69 27.68
N GLU A 8 2.94 11.02 28.76
CA GLU A 8 4.01 12.02 28.74
C GLU A 8 5.21 11.55 27.91
N PHE A 9 5.85 12.48 27.20
CA PHE A 9 7.00 12.20 26.34
C PHE A 9 8.30 12.42 27.11
N ALA A 10 9.20 11.45 27.10
CA ALA A 10 10.51 11.56 27.72
C ALA A 10 11.45 12.50 26.94
N VAL A 11 12.44 13.03 27.63
CA VAL A 11 13.58 13.72 27.00
C VAL A 11 14.28 12.71 26.08
N GLY A 12 14.41 13.03 24.79
CA GLY A 12 14.90 12.08 23.78
C GLY A 12 13.85 11.59 22.80
N SER A 13 12.56 11.92 23.00
CA SER A 13 11.48 11.65 22.04
C SER A 13 11.61 12.42 20.71
N ALA A 14 12.72 13.14 20.52
CA ALA A 14 13.06 13.82 19.26
C ALA A 14 13.16 12.88 18.05
N ALA A 15 13.32 11.57 18.26
CA ALA A 15 13.28 10.58 17.18
C ALA A 15 11.89 10.37 16.57
N LEU A 16 10.81 10.84 17.24
CA LEU A 16 9.44 10.67 16.77
C LEU A 16 9.14 11.64 15.62
N ILE A 17 8.86 11.09 14.44
CA ILE A 17 8.59 11.85 13.22
C ILE A 17 7.08 11.90 12.91
N HIS A 18 6.38 10.82 13.16
CA HIS A 18 4.95 10.72 12.89
C HIS A 18 4.21 10.12 14.10
N MET A 19 3.11 10.76 14.49
CA MET A 19 2.19 10.26 15.51
C MET A 19 0.78 10.26 14.91
N VAL A 20 0.26 9.06 14.64
CA VAL A 20 -1.06 8.85 14.04
C VAL A 20 -1.87 8.02 15.02
N LEU A 21 -2.82 8.68 15.69
CA LEU A 21 -3.67 8.11 16.73
C LEU A 21 -5.16 8.26 16.40
N SER A 22 -5.48 8.57 15.13
CA SER A 22 -6.85 8.77 14.62
C SER A 22 -7.75 7.58 14.89
N GLY A 23 -9.04 7.82 15.12
CA GLY A 23 -10.05 6.77 15.21
C GLY A 23 -9.90 5.86 16.43
N ASN A 24 -9.50 6.39 17.61
CA ASN A 24 -9.39 5.67 18.86
C ASN A 24 -10.36 6.24 19.92
N GLN A 25 -10.26 5.75 21.15
CA GLN A 25 -11.03 6.22 22.31
C GLN A 25 -10.13 6.95 23.32
N LEU A 26 -9.13 7.69 22.80
CA LEU A 26 -8.25 8.48 23.65
C LEU A 26 -8.99 9.67 24.24
N SER A 27 -8.73 9.97 25.51
CA SER A 27 -9.38 11.05 26.27
C SER A 27 -8.36 11.92 27.00
N GLY A 28 -8.80 13.05 27.56
CA GLY A 28 -7.93 13.98 28.26
C GLY A 28 -7.15 14.93 27.32
N PRO A 29 -6.22 15.73 27.88
CA PRO A 29 -5.46 16.72 27.12
C PRO A 29 -4.28 16.12 26.37
N ILE A 30 -3.75 16.86 25.41
CA ILE A 30 -2.42 16.60 24.83
C ILE A 30 -1.38 16.99 25.89
N PRO A 31 -0.43 16.10 26.24
CA PRO A 31 0.58 16.40 27.25
C PRO A 31 1.49 17.55 26.83
N THR A 32 1.87 18.40 27.77
CA THR A 32 2.77 19.54 27.50
C THR A 32 4.15 19.09 27.05
N SER A 33 4.60 17.92 27.48
CA SER A 33 5.87 17.31 27.09
C SER A 33 6.00 16.94 25.60
N ILE A 34 4.95 17.13 24.80
CA ILE A 34 5.00 16.93 23.34
C ILE A 34 6.10 17.79 22.68
N TYR A 35 6.57 18.87 23.33
CA TYR A 35 7.68 19.68 22.84
C TYR A 35 9.02 18.90 22.72
N HIS A 36 9.17 17.78 23.41
CA HIS A 36 10.34 16.90 23.24
C HIS A 36 10.39 16.24 21.86
N CYS A 37 9.25 16.18 21.12
CA CYS A 37 9.14 15.59 19.79
C CYS A 37 9.51 16.58 18.69
N THR A 38 10.69 17.20 18.75
CA THR A 38 11.13 18.31 17.86
C THR A 38 11.21 17.95 16.37
N ASN A 39 11.28 16.66 16.03
CA ASN A 39 11.26 16.16 14.65
C ASN A 39 9.87 15.75 14.16
N LEU A 40 8.82 15.97 14.95
CA LEU A 40 7.46 15.57 14.60
C LEU A 40 6.98 16.34 13.36
N GLN A 41 6.63 15.59 12.30
CA GLN A 41 6.13 16.12 11.04
C GLN A 41 4.64 15.91 10.88
N ARG A 42 4.08 14.84 11.45
CA ARG A 42 2.65 14.52 11.40
C ARG A 42 2.12 14.23 12.79
N LEU A 43 0.98 14.84 13.12
CA LEU A 43 0.24 14.59 14.34
C LEU A 43 -1.25 14.49 14.01
N TRP A 44 -1.77 13.26 13.96
CA TRP A 44 -3.16 12.98 13.64
C TRP A 44 -3.85 12.40 14.86
N LEU A 45 -4.81 13.15 15.41
CA LEU A 45 -5.52 12.83 16.66
C LEU A 45 -7.04 12.82 16.45
N ASP A 46 -7.50 12.93 15.20
CA ASP A 46 -8.90 13.02 14.82
C ASP A 46 -9.74 11.82 15.28
N ASN A 47 -11.03 12.05 15.46
CA ASN A 47 -11.98 11.03 15.90
C ASN A 47 -11.55 10.32 17.21
N ASN A 48 -11.26 11.13 18.25
CA ASN A 48 -10.97 10.72 19.62
C ASN A 48 -11.78 11.59 20.60
N SER A 49 -11.84 11.19 21.88
CA SER A 49 -12.47 11.94 22.96
C SER A 49 -11.50 12.91 23.66
N LEU A 50 -10.44 13.34 22.97
CA LEU A 50 -9.47 14.29 23.52
C LEU A 50 -10.13 15.66 23.80
N SER A 51 -9.73 16.29 24.91
CA SER A 51 -10.30 17.55 25.39
C SER A 51 -9.25 18.40 26.11
N GLY A 52 -9.57 19.69 26.35
CA GLY A 52 -8.66 20.66 26.96
C GLY A 52 -7.97 21.56 25.95
N ALA A 53 -7.13 22.47 26.44
CA ALA A 53 -6.40 23.41 25.59
C ALA A 53 -5.17 22.77 24.94
N LEU A 54 -4.86 23.20 23.72
CA LEU A 54 -3.57 22.85 23.09
C LEU A 54 -2.42 23.44 23.94
N PRO A 55 -1.35 22.66 24.19
CA PRO A 55 -0.20 23.16 24.91
C PRO A 55 0.48 24.34 24.19
N ASN A 56 0.89 25.38 24.93
CA ASN A 56 1.65 26.51 24.35
C ASN A 56 2.97 26.08 23.71
N SER A 57 3.48 24.91 24.09
CA SER A 57 4.69 24.28 23.54
C SER A 57 4.56 23.83 22.08
N PHE A 58 3.36 23.86 21.49
CA PHE A 58 3.17 23.50 20.08
C PHE A 58 4.00 24.35 19.09
N GLY A 59 4.29 25.62 19.44
CA GLY A 59 5.13 26.50 18.62
C GLY A 59 6.57 25.99 18.43
N VAL A 60 7.05 25.08 19.26
CA VAL A 60 8.40 24.48 19.18
C VAL A 60 8.46 23.39 18.11
N LEU A 61 7.33 22.84 17.67
CA LEU A 61 7.24 21.79 16.65
C LEU A 61 7.41 22.35 15.23
N SER A 62 8.54 22.98 14.97
CA SER A 62 8.84 23.70 13.72
C SER A 62 8.81 22.83 12.44
N LYS A 63 8.92 21.52 12.59
CA LYS A 63 8.86 20.53 11.49
C LYS A 63 7.47 19.96 11.25
N LEU A 64 6.45 20.35 12.04
CA LEU A 64 5.10 19.84 11.91
C LEU A 64 4.46 20.36 10.61
N THR A 65 4.24 19.45 9.67
CA THR A 65 3.67 19.75 8.34
C THR A 65 2.20 19.32 8.21
N SER A 66 1.73 18.42 9.07
CA SER A 66 0.35 17.90 9.07
C SER A 66 -0.16 17.71 10.49
N PHE A 67 -1.24 18.41 10.84
CA PHE A 67 -1.90 18.34 12.14
C PHE A 67 -3.42 18.20 11.96
N ILE A 68 -4.01 17.11 12.44
CA ILE A 68 -5.44 16.79 12.28
C ILE A 68 -6.02 16.47 13.66
N ILE A 69 -7.08 17.21 14.05
CA ILE A 69 -7.81 17.07 15.32
C ILE A 69 -9.33 17.11 15.14
N THR A 70 -9.84 16.90 13.92
CA THR A 70 -11.28 16.88 13.66
C THR A 70 -11.98 15.81 14.48
N GLY A 71 -13.17 16.10 15.02
CA GLY A 71 -13.87 15.14 15.89
C GLY A 71 -13.24 14.95 17.27
N THR A 72 -12.52 15.97 17.78
CA THR A 72 -12.07 16.08 19.18
C THR A 72 -12.67 17.31 19.84
N ASN A 73 -12.62 17.37 21.19
CA ASN A 73 -13.04 18.51 22.01
C ASN A 73 -11.85 19.40 22.46
N LEU A 74 -10.78 19.44 21.65
CA LEU A 74 -9.62 20.28 21.93
C LEU A 74 -9.93 21.74 21.64
N THR A 75 -9.40 22.65 22.47
CA THR A 75 -9.59 24.11 22.36
C THR A 75 -8.25 24.83 22.19
N CYS A 76 -8.29 26.06 21.62
CA CYS A 76 -7.10 26.89 21.54
C CYS A 76 -6.88 27.64 22.86
N PRO A 77 -5.65 27.80 23.37
CA PRO A 77 -5.35 28.72 24.45
C PRO A 77 -5.63 30.17 24.02
N PRO A 78 -6.13 31.04 24.95
CA PRO A 78 -6.49 32.44 24.64
C PRO A 78 -5.26 33.27 24.16
N ASP A 79 -4.06 32.91 24.56
CA ASP A 79 -2.82 33.63 24.25
C ASP A 79 -2.03 33.03 23.07
N TYR A 80 -2.66 32.18 22.26
CA TYR A 80 -1.97 31.45 21.19
C TYR A 80 -1.71 32.36 19.98
N THR A 81 -0.53 33.02 19.95
CA THR A 81 -0.09 33.96 18.90
C THR A 81 0.52 33.27 17.68
N ALA A 82 0.57 31.94 17.62
CA ALA A 82 1.16 31.16 16.51
C ALA A 82 0.51 31.42 15.14
N CYS A 83 -0.67 32.07 15.09
CA CYS A 83 -1.35 32.53 13.89
C CYS A 83 -1.28 34.05 13.68
N GLY A 84 -0.37 34.76 14.36
CA GLY A 84 -0.22 36.22 14.24
C GLY A 84 0.19 36.68 12.84
N PRO A 85 -0.17 37.94 12.45
CA PRO A 85 0.05 38.47 11.10
C PRO A 85 1.53 38.62 10.69
N THR A 86 2.47 38.44 11.62
CA THR A 86 3.90 38.57 11.40
C THR A 86 4.66 37.27 11.20
N GLN A 87 4.02 36.11 11.38
CA GLN A 87 4.65 34.83 11.05
C GLN A 87 4.33 34.44 9.61
N SER A 88 5.36 34.43 8.79
CA SER A 88 5.35 34.00 7.40
C SER A 88 4.61 32.67 7.25
N PRO A 89 3.78 32.50 6.17
CA PRO A 89 3.08 31.24 5.88
C PRO A 89 3.99 30.03 5.61
N LYS A 90 5.27 30.11 5.99
CA LYS A 90 6.26 29.03 5.92
C LYS A 90 6.14 27.99 7.04
N THR A 91 5.48 28.30 8.15
CA THR A 91 5.15 27.31 9.17
C THR A 91 3.90 26.57 8.71
N GLY A 92 4.03 25.29 8.32
CA GLY A 92 2.98 24.46 7.73
C GLY A 92 1.69 24.32 8.56
N PHE A 93 1.69 24.77 9.80
CA PHE A 93 0.61 24.66 10.78
C PHE A 93 -0.68 25.40 10.35
N CYS A 94 -0.61 26.68 9.99
CA CYS A 94 -1.79 27.42 9.53
C CYS A 94 -2.23 27.07 8.10
N ARG A 95 -1.37 26.44 7.32
CA ARG A 95 -1.65 26.07 5.94
C ARG A 95 -2.50 24.79 5.83
N THR A 96 -2.38 23.91 6.82
CA THR A 96 -3.05 22.58 6.86
C THR A 96 -4.33 22.56 7.69
N CYS A 97 -4.58 23.58 8.52
CA CYS A 97 -5.77 23.67 9.38
C CYS A 97 -6.47 25.04 9.27
N PRO A 98 -7.03 25.43 8.11
CA PRO A 98 -7.71 26.73 7.96
C PRO A 98 -8.91 26.89 8.90
N SER A 99 -9.65 25.84 9.17
CA SER A 99 -10.78 25.83 10.12
C SER A 99 -10.33 26.05 11.56
N PHE A 100 -9.18 25.51 11.94
CA PHE A 100 -8.59 25.66 13.25
C PHE A 100 -8.05 27.09 13.45
N CYS A 101 -7.34 27.65 12.47
CA CYS A 101 -6.88 29.03 12.49
C CYS A 101 -8.04 30.03 12.50
N SER A 102 -9.16 29.75 11.82
CA SER A 102 -10.37 30.59 11.84
C SER A 102 -11.08 30.61 13.20
N THR A 103 -10.95 29.53 13.97
CA THR A 103 -11.52 29.41 15.31
C THR A 103 -10.63 30.07 16.36
N CYS A 104 -9.31 29.98 16.22
CA CYS A 104 -8.33 30.64 17.10
C CYS A 104 -8.28 32.17 16.87
N GLY A 105 -8.63 32.68 15.68
CA GLY A 105 -8.63 34.09 15.36
C GLY A 105 -9.86 34.90 15.83
N LYS A 106 -10.86 34.25 16.42
CA LYS A 106 -11.98 34.95 17.06
C LYS A 106 -11.62 35.32 18.47
N ARG A 107 -11.23 36.59 18.66
CA ARG A 107 -11.03 37.20 19.97
C ARG A 107 -12.28 37.00 20.82
N ALA A 108 -12.09 36.47 22.03
CA ALA A 108 -13.14 36.50 23.06
C ALA A 108 -13.50 37.98 23.34
N PRO A 109 -14.78 38.32 23.62
CA PRO A 109 -15.13 39.69 23.96
C PRO A 109 -14.36 40.09 25.22
N GLU A 110 -13.70 41.25 25.14
CA GLU A 110 -13.01 41.87 26.28
C GLU A 110 -14.00 42.06 27.44
N PRO A 111 -13.59 41.72 28.67
CA PRO A 111 -14.41 42.10 29.81
C PRO A 111 -14.38 43.62 29.97
N THR A 112 -15.55 44.23 30.05
CA THR A 112 -15.75 45.64 30.36
C THR A 112 -15.07 46.01 31.65
N PRO A 113 -14.24 47.09 31.69
CA PRO A 113 -13.65 47.55 32.93
C PRO A 113 -14.71 48.22 33.80
N ASN A 114 -14.83 47.75 35.04
CA ASN A 114 -15.60 48.41 36.10
C ASN A 114 -15.03 49.76 36.41
N THR A 115 -15.93 50.77 36.37
CA THR A 115 -15.76 52.11 36.87
C THR A 115 -15.43 52.15 38.35
N SER A 116 -14.37 52.85 38.71
CA SER A 116 -14.28 53.56 39.99
C SER A 116 -13.66 54.91 39.79
N SER A 117 -14.39 55.85 40.25
CA SER A 117 -14.28 57.31 40.31
C SER A 117 -13.00 57.87 40.92
N SER A 118 -12.49 58.99 40.37
CA SER A 118 -12.18 60.24 41.15
C SER A 118 -11.83 61.39 40.23
N SER A 119 -12.68 62.40 40.33
CA SER A 119 -12.61 63.89 40.33
C SER A 119 -11.28 64.60 39.90
N THR A 120 -11.41 65.58 39.07
CA THR A 120 -11.31 67.03 39.16
C THR A 120 -10.68 67.72 37.98
N SER A 121 -11.37 68.68 37.58
CA SER A 121 -11.21 70.10 37.20
C SER A 121 -10.89 70.44 35.74
N SER A 122 -11.93 71.08 35.23
CA SER A 122 -12.07 72.36 34.50
C SER A 122 -10.92 72.87 33.61
N SER A 123 -11.28 73.13 32.35
CA SER A 123 -11.35 74.51 31.81
C SER A 123 -11.94 74.53 30.40
N GLU A 124 -12.81 75.51 30.24
CA GLU A 124 -13.49 75.95 29.00
C GLU A 124 -12.50 76.43 27.97
N SER A 125 -12.81 76.29 26.66
CA SER A 125 -12.95 77.40 25.74
C SER A 125 -13.39 76.95 24.35
N SER A 126 -14.52 77.51 24.02
CA SER A 126 -15.01 78.20 22.80
C SER A 126 -14.85 77.60 21.42
N ALA A 127 -15.99 77.52 20.81
CA ALA A 127 -16.30 77.27 19.44
C ALA A 127 -15.57 78.20 18.44
N ALA A 128 -15.25 77.60 17.27
CA ALA A 128 -15.26 78.36 16.00
C ALA A 128 -15.65 77.42 14.87
N ALA A 129 -16.79 77.77 14.29
CA ALA A 129 -17.20 77.20 13.02
C ALA A 129 -16.32 77.75 11.90
N GLY A 130 -15.69 76.82 11.15
CA GLY A 130 -14.89 77.11 9.96
C GLY A 130 -15.33 76.21 8.83
N GLY A 131 -16.15 76.68 7.90
CA GLY A 131 -16.45 76.05 6.63
C GLY A 131 -15.15 75.93 5.81
N GLY A 132 -14.58 74.74 5.74
CA GLY A 132 -13.45 74.47 4.90
C GLY A 132 -13.86 73.74 3.62
N GLY A 133 -13.92 74.49 2.53
CA GLY A 133 -14.04 73.98 1.19
C GLY A 133 -12.90 73.01 0.94
N VAL A 134 -13.21 71.83 0.44
CA VAL A 134 -12.22 70.80 0.08
C VAL A 134 -11.27 71.41 -0.95
N SER A 135 -9.98 71.55 -0.61
CA SER A 135 -8.97 72.11 -1.53
C SER A 135 -8.86 71.25 -2.80
N VAL A 136 -8.72 71.90 -3.97
CA VAL A 136 -8.55 71.19 -5.27
C VAL A 136 -7.41 70.14 -5.20
N GLY A 137 -6.38 70.36 -4.39
CA GLY A 137 -5.31 69.41 -4.13
C GLY A 137 -5.74 68.12 -3.41
N ALA A 138 -6.73 68.23 -2.48
CA ALA A 138 -7.31 67.05 -1.83
C ALA A 138 -8.17 66.20 -2.78
N ILE A 139 -8.90 66.82 -3.69
CA ILE A 139 -9.68 66.11 -4.71
C ILE A 139 -8.78 65.37 -5.70
N ILE A 140 -7.67 66.02 -6.16
CA ILE A 140 -6.69 65.41 -7.04
C ILE A 140 -5.97 64.25 -6.30
N GLY A 141 -5.61 64.40 -5.03
CA GLY A 141 -5.00 63.38 -4.21
C GLY A 141 -5.88 62.13 -4.08
N ILE A 142 -7.18 62.32 -3.81
CA ILE A 142 -8.17 61.22 -3.72
C ILE A 142 -8.36 60.54 -5.09
N ALA A 143 -8.41 61.29 -6.18
CA ALA A 143 -8.54 60.74 -7.53
C ALA A 143 -7.30 59.90 -7.92
N VAL A 144 -6.10 60.37 -7.63
CA VAL A 144 -4.86 59.60 -7.86
C VAL A 144 -4.78 58.34 -7.00
N ALA A 145 -5.14 58.43 -5.71
CA ALA A 145 -5.22 57.28 -4.84
C ALA A 145 -6.23 56.24 -5.33
N ALA A 146 -7.39 56.65 -5.80
CA ALA A 146 -8.41 55.76 -6.37
C ALA A 146 -7.92 55.04 -7.64
N VAL A 147 -7.20 55.73 -8.53
CA VAL A 147 -6.60 55.15 -9.74
C VAL A 147 -5.50 54.13 -9.36
N VAL A 148 -4.63 54.44 -8.39
CA VAL A 148 -3.61 53.53 -7.91
C VAL A 148 -4.22 52.27 -7.29
N ILE A 149 -5.25 52.41 -6.48
CA ILE A 149 -6.00 51.28 -5.89
C ILE A 149 -6.63 50.40 -6.98
N LEU A 150 -7.24 51.02 -7.99
CA LEU A 150 -7.85 50.32 -9.11
C LEU A 150 -6.79 49.53 -9.91
N LEU A 151 -5.61 50.14 -10.18
CA LEU A 151 -4.50 49.48 -10.87
C LEU A 151 -3.97 48.30 -10.05
N LEU A 152 -3.85 48.46 -8.72
CA LEU A 152 -3.44 47.36 -7.84
C LEU A 152 -4.48 46.25 -7.80
N LEU A 153 -5.78 46.57 -7.80
CA LEU A 153 -6.83 45.55 -7.88
C LEU A 153 -6.84 44.82 -9.23
N VAL A 154 -6.65 45.52 -10.34
CA VAL A 154 -6.52 44.94 -11.66
C VAL A 154 -5.26 44.05 -11.74
N ALA A 155 -4.13 44.54 -11.25
CA ALA A 155 -2.88 43.76 -11.18
C ALA A 155 -3.03 42.51 -10.30
N ALA A 156 -3.72 42.62 -9.15
CA ALA A 156 -4.06 41.50 -8.29
C ALA A 156 -5.01 40.51 -8.99
N LEU A 157 -6.01 40.98 -9.73
CA LEU A 157 -6.94 40.15 -10.48
C LEU A 157 -6.24 39.42 -11.65
N VAL A 158 -5.37 40.10 -12.37
CA VAL A 158 -4.55 39.53 -13.44
C VAL A 158 -3.56 38.53 -12.86
N TYR A 159 -2.87 38.89 -11.75
CA TYR A 159 -1.99 37.96 -11.02
C TYR A 159 -2.73 36.71 -10.54
N PHE A 160 -3.96 36.91 -9.97
CA PHE A 160 -4.78 35.80 -9.51
C PHE A 160 -5.24 34.88 -10.68
N ARG A 161 -5.68 35.51 -11.80
CA ARG A 161 -6.02 34.77 -13.02
C ARG A 161 -4.83 34.05 -13.62
N LEU A 162 -3.65 34.65 -13.71
CA LEU A 162 -2.42 34.02 -14.18
C LEU A 162 -1.95 32.91 -13.22
N ARG A 163 -2.18 33.08 -11.92
CA ARG A 163 -1.88 32.06 -10.92
C ARG A 163 -2.86 30.88 -10.98
N MET A 164 -4.15 31.13 -11.24
CA MET A 164 -5.14 30.08 -11.47
C MET A 164 -4.95 29.35 -12.81
N GLN A 165 -4.38 30.01 -13.82
CA GLN A 165 -4.01 29.40 -15.10
C GLN A 165 -2.66 28.67 -15.05
N ARG A 166 -1.84 28.92 -14.04
CA ARG A 166 -0.69 28.05 -13.78
C ARG A 166 -1.27 26.74 -13.27
N LYS A 167 -1.50 25.80 -14.23
CA LYS A 167 -1.68 24.39 -13.91
C LYS A 167 -0.63 24.06 -12.85
N PRO A 168 -0.98 23.42 -11.73
CA PRO A 168 0.04 22.91 -10.81
C PRO A 168 1.03 22.18 -11.70
N LYS A 169 2.35 22.44 -11.56
CA LYS A 169 3.38 21.70 -12.27
C LYS A 169 2.99 20.25 -12.10
N SER A 170 2.51 19.62 -13.16
CA SER A 170 1.98 18.28 -13.10
C SER A 170 3.06 17.41 -12.50
N LEU A 171 2.70 16.54 -11.59
CA LEU A 171 3.57 15.45 -11.11
C LEU A 171 4.22 14.75 -12.31
N ALA A 172 3.54 14.76 -13.47
CA ALA A 172 4.04 14.38 -14.79
C ALA A 172 5.37 15.03 -15.19
N GLY A 173 5.67 16.26 -14.77
CA GLY A 173 6.95 16.90 -15.10
C GLY A 173 8.17 16.27 -14.39
N SER A 174 7.97 15.60 -13.25
CA SER A 174 9.01 14.82 -12.57
C SER A 174 8.98 13.34 -12.98
N LEU A 175 7.86 12.86 -13.53
CA LEU A 175 7.61 11.49 -13.98
C LEU A 175 7.68 11.36 -15.53
N ALA A 176 7.90 12.46 -16.24
CA ALA A 176 7.90 12.50 -17.71
C ALA A 176 8.98 11.64 -18.39
N ALA A 177 9.86 11.01 -17.61
CA ALA A 177 10.82 10.01 -18.09
C ALA A 177 10.32 8.56 -17.93
N SER A 178 9.16 8.33 -17.31
CA SER A 178 8.63 6.98 -17.08
C SER A 178 7.57 6.62 -18.12
N HIS A 179 7.52 5.36 -18.52
CA HIS A 179 6.52 4.78 -19.43
C HIS A 179 5.10 4.74 -18.83
N CYS A 180 4.82 5.52 -17.76
CA CYS A 180 3.57 5.54 -17.03
C CYS A 180 2.65 6.65 -17.54
N THR A 181 1.45 6.31 -17.97
CA THR A 181 0.48 7.25 -18.54
C THR A 181 -0.34 7.94 -17.44
N GLU A 182 -0.48 9.27 -17.51
CA GLU A 182 -1.46 10.00 -16.71
C GLU A 182 -2.83 9.95 -17.40
N PHE A 183 -3.83 9.45 -16.68
CA PHE A 183 -5.22 9.40 -17.10
C PHE A 183 -6.03 10.49 -16.40
N SER A 184 -7.07 10.98 -17.01
CA SER A 184 -8.02 11.85 -16.32
C SER A 184 -8.92 11.03 -15.40
N LEU A 185 -9.32 11.60 -14.25
CA LEU A 185 -10.28 10.94 -13.37
C LEU A 185 -11.62 10.63 -14.09
N ALA A 186 -12.02 11.49 -15.04
CA ALA A 186 -13.23 11.26 -15.84
C ALA A 186 -13.14 9.98 -16.69
N GLU A 187 -11.97 9.68 -17.28
CA GLU A 187 -11.74 8.44 -18.00
C GLU A 187 -11.86 7.23 -17.06
N VAL A 188 -11.29 7.34 -15.86
CA VAL A 188 -11.34 6.26 -14.85
C VAL A 188 -12.77 6.02 -14.37
N LEU A 189 -13.52 7.08 -14.06
CA LEU A 189 -14.93 6.98 -13.68
C LEU A 189 -15.77 6.31 -14.77
N LYS A 190 -15.55 6.71 -16.03
CA LYS A 190 -16.22 6.06 -17.17
C LYS A 190 -15.83 4.58 -17.30
N ALA A 191 -14.55 4.27 -17.17
CA ALA A 191 -14.04 2.90 -17.26
C ALA A 191 -14.64 1.97 -16.21
N THR A 192 -14.82 2.46 -14.97
CA THR A 192 -15.30 1.69 -13.82
C THR A 192 -16.82 1.80 -13.61
N ASN A 193 -17.53 2.48 -14.50
CA ASN A 193 -18.97 2.82 -14.35
C ASN A 193 -19.23 3.50 -12.99
N ASN A 194 -18.51 4.63 -12.73
CA ASN A 194 -18.57 5.39 -11.48
C ASN A 194 -18.37 4.53 -10.21
N TRP A 195 -17.33 3.69 -10.22
CA TRP A 195 -17.03 2.78 -9.10
C TRP A 195 -18.17 1.80 -8.78
N SER A 196 -18.85 1.28 -9.83
CA SER A 196 -19.95 0.32 -9.64
C SER A 196 -19.48 -0.88 -8.81
N GLU A 197 -20.29 -1.30 -7.85
CA GLU A 197 -20.05 -2.50 -7.03
C GLU A 197 -19.93 -3.77 -7.89
N ASP A 198 -20.66 -3.85 -9.01
CA ASP A 198 -20.57 -4.96 -9.96
C ASP A 198 -19.16 -5.10 -10.58
N ASN A 199 -18.41 -4.02 -10.61
CA ASN A 199 -17.03 -3.98 -11.11
C ASN A 199 -15.98 -4.15 -9.99
N GLN A 200 -16.37 -4.27 -8.73
CA GLN A 200 -15.44 -4.40 -7.63
C GLN A 200 -14.78 -5.78 -7.63
N LEU A 201 -13.46 -5.83 -7.83
CA LEU A 201 -12.66 -7.05 -7.79
C LEU A 201 -12.23 -7.43 -6.38
N GLY A 202 -12.08 -6.43 -5.50
CA GLY A 202 -11.68 -6.64 -4.12
C GLY A 202 -11.54 -5.35 -3.34
N SER A 203 -11.47 -5.49 -2.01
CA SER A 203 -11.30 -4.38 -1.05
C SER A 203 -10.25 -4.76 -0.03
N GLY A 204 -9.26 -3.90 0.20
CA GLY A 204 -8.15 -4.13 1.12
C GLY A 204 -7.79 -2.89 1.95
N ALA A 205 -6.75 -3.03 2.76
CA ALA A 205 -6.25 -1.95 3.61
C ALA A 205 -5.74 -0.74 2.80
N PHE A 206 -5.20 -0.97 1.61
CA PHE A 206 -4.57 0.05 0.76
C PHE A 206 -5.52 0.66 -0.26
N GLY A 207 -6.69 0.07 -0.49
CA GLY A 207 -7.64 0.58 -1.47
C GLY A 207 -8.67 -0.45 -1.89
N ASP A 208 -9.59 0.00 -2.74
CA ASP A 208 -10.57 -0.81 -3.41
C ASP A 208 -10.13 -0.99 -4.87
N VAL A 209 -10.24 -2.21 -5.40
CA VAL A 209 -9.83 -2.54 -6.77
C VAL A 209 -11.06 -2.81 -7.60
N TYR A 210 -11.15 -2.17 -8.77
CA TYR A 210 -12.26 -2.29 -9.70
C TYR A 210 -11.78 -2.78 -11.06
N LYS A 211 -12.61 -3.56 -11.73
CA LYS A 211 -12.46 -3.84 -13.16
C LYS A 211 -12.90 -2.61 -13.94
N GLY A 212 -12.10 -2.18 -14.91
CA GLY A 212 -12.43 -1.09 -15.81
C GLY A 212 -12.25 -1.50 -17.26
N VAL A 213 -13.01 -0.87 -18.17
CA VAL A 213 -12.79 -1.01 -19.61
C VAL A 213 -12.34 0.34 -20.16
N SER A 214 -11.20 0.37 -20.82
CA SER A 214 -10.60 1.58 -21.37
C SER A 214 -11.60 2.32 -22.27
N PRO A 215 -11.93 3.59 -21.98
CA PRO A 215 -12.82 4.38 -22.84
C PRO A 215 -12.15 4.83 -24.15
N ARG A 216 -10.82 4.63 -24.28
CA ARG A 216 -10.05 5.03 -25.46
C ARG A 216 -10.22 4.05 -26.63
N ASP A 217 -10.31 2.77 -26.34
CA ASP A 217 -10.40 1.69 -27.33
C ASP A 217 -11.62 0.77 -27.15
N GLY A 218 -12.31 0.84 -26.00
CA GLY A 218 -13.46 0.04 -25.66
C GLY A 218 -13.18 -1.46 -25.43
N THR A 219 -11.92 -1.89 -25.45
CA THR A 219 -11.54 -3.32 -25.41
C THR A 219 -10.53 -3.64 -24.31
N THR A 220 -9.56 -2.75 -24.05
CA THR A 220 -8.52 -2.97 -23.04
C THR A 220 -9.13 -2.97 -21.65
N VAL A 221 -8.95 -4.09 -20.93
CA VAL A 221 -9.43 -4.24 -19.55
C VAL A 221 -8.35 -3.83 -18.57
N TRP A 222 -8.72 -3.06 -17.54
CA TRP A 222 -7.86 -2.56 -16.49
C TRP A 222 -8.24 -3.14 -15.13
N ALA A 223 -7.26 -3.24 -14.24
CA ALA A 223 -7.47 -3.32 -12.80
C ALA A 223 -7.16 -1.94 -12.19
N VAL A 224 -8.17 -1.33 -11.59
CA VAL A 224 -8.13 0.07 -11.14
C VAL A 224 -8.16 0.11 -9.62
N LYS A 225 -7.01 0.44 -9.00
CA LYS A 225 -6.86 0.53 -7.54
C LYS A 225 -7.12 1.96 -7.07
N ARG A 226 -8.25 2.18 -6.37
CA ARG A 226 -8.64 3.45 -5.76
C ARG A 226 -8.11 3.50 -4.34
N ALA A 227 -7.20 4.43 -4.02
CA ALA A 227 -6.62 4.55 -2.69
C ALA A 227 -7.67 5.02 -1.65
N LYS A 228 -7.71 4.36 -0.48
CA LYS A 228 -8.58 4.76 0.65
C LYS A 228 -8.09 6.00 1.39
N LEU A 229 -6.80 6.23 1.39
CA LEU A 229 -6.15 7.38 2.03
C LEU A 229 -5.26 8.08 1.02
N ILE A 230 -5.16 9.41 1.11
CA ILE A 230 -4.14 10.17 0.37
C ILE A 230 -2.79 9.77 0.96
N ASP A 231 -2.03 9.00 0.20
CA ASP A 231 -0.81 8.42 0.74
C ASP A 231 0.44 8.89 -0.02
N VAL A 232 1.51 9.12 0.74
CA VAL A 232 2.88 9.30 0.23
C VAL A 232 3.34 8.05 -0.50
N ASP A 233 2.81 6.89 -0.12
CA ASP A 233 3.12 5.61 -0.74
C ASP A 233 2.60 5.52 -2.18
N PHE A 234 1.52 6.22 -2.54
CA PHE A 234 1.02 6.33 -3.91
C PHE A 234 2.08 6.84 -4.90
N GLN A 235 2.73 7.97 -4.57
CA GLN A 235 3.78 8.52 -5.43
C GLN A 235 4.98 7.59 -5.53
N ARG A 236 5.30 6.93 -4.42
CA ARG A 236 6.40 5.98 -4.36
C ARG A 236 6.10 4.72 -5.17
N GLU A 237 4.88 4.18 -5.11
CA GLU A 237 4.44 3.04 -5.91
C GLU A 237 4.60 3.34 -7.42
N ILE A 238 4.21 4.55 -7.87
CA ILE A 238 4.44 5.00 -9.23
C ILE A 238 5.95 5.05 -9.55
N GLN A 239 6.75 5.74 -8.73
CA GLN A 239 8.18 5.91 -8.98
C GLN A 239 8.95 4.58 -9.03
N GLN A 240 8.54 3.62 -8.24
CA GLN A 240 9.19 2.31 -8.17
C GLN A 240 8.75 1.36 -9.28
N MET A 241 7.49 1.46 -9.74
CA MET A 241 6.91 0.47 -10.65
C MET A 241 6.75 0.95 -12.09
N ALA A 242 6.79 2.26 -12.36
CA ALA A 242 6.48 2.83 -13.67
C ALA A 242 7.39 2.34 -14.81
N ASP A 243 8.64 2.01 -14.52
CA ASP A 243 9.64 1.51 -15.47
C ASP A 243 9.89 -0.01 -15.34
N LYS A 244 9.19 -0.69 -14.45
CA LYS A 244 9.36 -2.13 -14.25
C LYS A 244 8.47 -2.92 -15.20
N ASN A 245 9.11 -3.78 -15.99
CA ASN A 245 8.42 -4.65 -16.94
C ASN A 245 9.01 -6.05 -16.88
N HIS A 246 8.24 -7.00 -16.40
CA HIS A 246 8.63 -8.40 -16.29
C HIS A 246 7.39 -9.29 -16.46
N PRO A 247 7.47 -10.46 -17.13
CA PRO A 247 6.29 -11.32 -17.37
C PRO A 247 5.58 -11.74 -16.10
N ASN A 248 6.31 -11.92 -14.99
CA ASN A 248 5.76 -12.34 -13.70
C ASN A 248 5.51 -11.19 -12.72
N ILE A 249 5.38 -9.95 -13.19
CA ILE A 249 5.02 -8.78 -12.40
C ILE A 249 3.81 -8.10 -13.03
N VAL A 250 2.82 -7.71 -12.24
CA VAL A 250 1.67 -6.94 -12.73
C VAL A 250 2.14 -5.56 -13.16
N ARG A 251 1.90 -5.23 -14.43
CA ARG A 251 2.37 -3.99 -15.04
C ARG A 251 1.52 -2.80 -14.59
N LEU A 252 2.17 -1.75 -14.11
CA LEU A 252 1.54 -0.44 -13.90
C LEU A 252 1.40 0.27 -15.26
N LEU A 253 0.17 0.53 -15.69
CA LEU A 253 -0.15 1.20 -16.96
C LEU A 253 -0.18 2.71 -16.80
N GLY A 254 -0.64 3.19 -15.63
CA GLY A 254 -0.76 4.59 -15.38
C GLY A 254 -1.37 4.93 -14.05
N PHE A 255 -1.67 6.21 -13.88
CA PHE A 255 -2.29 6.74 -12.68
C PHE A 255 -3.28 7.87 -13.02
N ALA A 256 -4.17 8.17 -12.09
CA ALA A 256 -5.02 9.36 -12.14
C ALA A 256 -5.04 10.04 -10.77
N ILE A 257 -5.06 11.38 -10.82
CA ILE A 257 -5.27 12.22 -9.63
C ILE A 257 -6.38 13.20 -9.98
N GLY A 258 -7.41 13.28 -9.14
CA GLY A 258 -8.53 14.17 -9.39
C GLY A 258 -9.39 14.36 -8.15
N GLY A 259 -10.60 14.89 -8.34
CA GLY A 259 -11.51 15.23 -7.26
C GLY A 259 -11.31 16.66 -6.75
N ASP A 260 -12.16 17.06 -5.81
CA ASP A 260 -12.05 18.39 -5.19
C ASP A 260 -10.86 18.40 -4.23
N LEU A 261 -9.83 19.14 -4.58
CA LEU A 261 -8.63 19.35 -3.76
C LEU A 261 -8.94 19.91 -2.35
N ARG A 262 -10.15 20.47 -2.15
CA ARG A 262 -10.59 21.02 -0.87
C ARG A 262 -11.23 19.97 0.03
N THR A 263 -11.81 18.93 -0.55
CA THR A 263 -12.51 17.89 0.20
C THR A 263 -11.66 16.62 0.33
N ARG A 264 -11.29 16.00 -0.77
CA ARG A 264 -10.43 14.81 -0.79
C ARG A 264 -10.00 14.50 -2.23
N PRO A 265 -8.74 14.71 -2.62
CA PRO A 265 -8.27 14.25 -3.92
C PRO A 265 -8.33 12.73 -4.01
N GLU A 266 -8.84 12.23 -5.13
CA GLU A 266 -8.79 10.80 -5.44
C GLU A 266 -7.43 10.47 -6.07
N GLN A 267 -6.81 9.39 -5.59
CA GLN A 267 -5.58 8.82 -6.09
C GLN A 267 -5.86 7.42 -6.61
N VAL A 268 -5.53 7.18 -7.87
CA VAL A 268 -5.90 5.97 -8.57
C VAL A 268 -4.69 5.43 -9.32
N LEU A 269 -4.38 4.13 -9.14
CA LEU A 269 -3.40 3.38 -9.92
C LEU A 269 -4.12 2.47 -10.90
N ILE A 270 -3.60 2.39 -12.13
CA ILE A 270 -4.20 1.61 -13.21
C ILE A 270 -3.19 0.54 -13.63
N TYR A 271 -3.57 -0.71 -13.46
CA TYR A 271 -2.78 -1.89 -13.75
C TYR A 271 -3.38 -2.70 -14.89
N GLU A 272 -2.56 -3.56 -15.50
CA GLU A 272 -3.09 -4.61 -16.36
C GLU A 272 -4.07 -5.50 -15.59
N TYR A 273 -5.11 -5.96 -16.27
CA TYR A 273 -6.08 -6.87 -15.68
C TYR A 273 -5.62 -8.32 -15.83
N VAL A 274 -5.65 -9.08 -14.73
CA VAL A 274 -5.29 -10.51 -14.70
C VAL A 274 -6.55 -11.32 -14.39
N PRO A 275 -7.01 -12.21 -15.30
CA PRO A 275 -8.38 -12.69 -15.30
C PRO A 275 -8.70 -13.80 -14.29
N ASN A 276 -7.76 -14.68 -13.92
CA ASN A 276 -8.04 -15.87 -13.12
C ASN A 276 -7.94 -15.64 -11.60
N GLY A 277 -7.87 -14.36 -11.16
CA GLY A 277 -7.82 -13.99 -9.76
C GLY A 277 -6.50 -14.37 -9.08
N ASP A 278 -6.54 -14.53 -7.76
CA ASP A 278 -5.36 -14.79 -6.95
C ASP A 278 -5.08 -16.29 -6.76
N LEU A 279 -3.82 -16.61 -6.43
CA LEU A 279 -3.34 -17.98 -6.22
C LEU A 279 -4.03 -18.69 -5.05
N GLN A 280 -4.61 -17.95 -4.10
CA GLN A 280 -5.32 -18.55 -2.96
C GLN A 280 -6.54 -19.37 -3.43
N LYS A 281 -7.18 -18.99 -4.54
CA LYS A 281 -8.30 -19.72 -5.15
C LYS A 281 -7.89 -21.05 -5.77
N TRP A 282 -6.60 -21.23 -6.06
CA TRP A 282 -6.03 -22.41 -6.73
C TRP A 282 -5.28 -23.34 -5.78
N THR A 283 -5.03 -22.89 -4.55
CA THR A 283 -4.33 -23.65 -3.51
C THR A 283 -5.16 -23.63 -2.23
N GLY A 284 -5.11 -24.69 -1.47
CA GLY A 284 -5.84 -24.78 -0.21
C GLY A 284 -7.09 -25.65 -0.26
N PRO A 285 -7.77 -25.81 0.90
CA PRO A 285 -8.83 -26.80 1.07
C PRO A 285 -10.08 -26.51 0.21
N ASP A 286 -10.35 -25.23 -0.05
CA ASP A 286 -11.55 -24.78 -0.78
C ASP A 286 -11.33 -24.63 -2.29
N ALA A 287 -10.11 -24.94 -2.81
CA ALA A 287 -9.82 -24.82 -4.23
C ALA A 287 -10.71 -25.76 -5.06
N ALA A 288 -11.54 -25.19 -5.94
CA ALA A 288 -12.44 -25.96 -6.80
C ALA A 288 -11.69 -26.77 -7.88
N SER A 289 -10.58 -26.22 -8.37
CA SER A 289 -9.69 -26.85 -9.35
C SER A 289 -8.25 -26.70 -8.91
N PRO A 290 -7.75 -27.56 -8.00
CA PRO A 290 -6.41 -27.42 -7.46
C PRO A 290 -5.35 -27.66 -8.55
N LEU A 291 -4.26 -26.90 -8.49
CA LEU A 291 -3.11 -27.06 -9.37
C LEU A 291 -2.44 -28.43 -9.10
N ASN A 292 -2.05 -29.13 -10.16
CA ASN A 292 -1.17 -30.30 -10.06
C ASN A 292 0.27 -29.85 -9.73
N LEU A 293 1.17 -30.82 -9.40
CA LEU A 293 2.54 -30.52 -8.98
C LEU A 293 3.31 -29.71 -10.04
N LYS A 294 3.21 -30.11 -11.30
CA LYS A 294 3.86 -29.40 -12.42
C LYS A 294 3.41 -27.92 -12.49
N GLN A 295 2.11 -27.68 -12.41
CA GLN A 295 1.56 -26.31 -12.43
C GLN A 295 2.00 -25.51 -11.19
N ARG A 296 2.05 -26.12 -10.00
CA ARG A 296 2.58 -25.49 -8.78
C ARG A 296 4.04 -25.07 -8.95
N LEU A 297 4.86 -25.95 -9.55
CA LEU A 297 6.25 -25.64 -9.85
C LEU A 297 6.38 -24.52 -10.90
N ASP A 298 5.59 -24.55 -11.98
CA ASP A 298 5.58 -23.50 -13.00
C ASP A 298 5.23 -22.12 -12.37
N VAL A 299 4.24 -22.09 -11.45
CA VAL A 299 3.89 -20.88 -10.69
C VAL A 299 5.06 -20.44 -9.79
N LEU A 300 5.64 -21.34 -9.01
CA LEU A 300 6.73 -20.99 -8.09
C LEU A 300 7.98 -20.51 -8.82
N ILE A 301 8.33 -21.12 -9.97
CA ILE A 301 9.45 -20.70 -10.83
C ILE A 301 9.22 -19.27 -11.35
N GLY A 302 8.03 -18.99 -11.90
CA GLY A 302 7.69 -17.65 -12.39
C GLY A 302 7.78 -16.60 -11.30
N LEU A 303 7.29 -16.91 -10.09
CA LEU A 303 7.38 -16.01 -8.94
C LEU A 303 8.82 -15.78 -8.50
N ALA A 304 9.64 -16.83 -8.39
CA ALA A 304 11.05 -16.71 -8.01
C ALA A 304 11.81 -15.80 -8.99
N ARG A 305 11.57 -15.92 -10.31
CA ARG A 305 12.13 -15.03 -11.34
C ARG A 305 11.62 -13.59 -11.21
N GLY A 306 10.33 -13.39 -10.92
CA GLY A 306 9.77 -12.07 -10.68
C GLY A 306 10.38 -11.38 -9.45
N PHE A 307 10.58 -12.11 -8.35
CA PHE A 307 11.25 -11.59 -7.15
C PHE A 307 12.76 -11.40 -7.36
N GLU A 308 13.45 -12.27 -8.10
CA GLU A 308 14.83 -12.05 -8.52
C GLU A 308 14.98 -10.72 -9.25
N TYR A 309 14.07 -10.43 -10.21
CA TYR A 309 14.04 -9.17 -10.93
C TYR A 309 13.85 -7.97 -9.98
N LEU A 310 12.90 -8.01 -9.03
CA LEU A 310 12.72 -6.94 -8.04
C LEU A 310 13.96 -6.77 -7.15
N HIS A 311 14.53 -7.86 -6.68
CA HIS A 311 15.71 -7.86 -5.82
C HIS A 311 16.96 -7.32 -6.53
N SER A 312 17.08 -7.46 -7.87
CA SER A 312 18.16 -6.86 -8.65
C SER A 312 18.18 -5.33 -8.61
N PHE A 313 17.05 -4.70 -8.31
CA PHE A 313 16.92 -3.25 -8.05
C PHE A 313 16.96 -2.91 -6.55
N GLY A 314 17.32 -3.85 -5.69
CA GLY A 314 17.28 -3.66 -4.24
C GLY A 314 15.87 -3.44 -3.68
N MET A 315 14.84 -3.88 -4.37
CA MET A 315 13.44 -3.72 -3.93
C MET A 315 13.01 -4.89 -3.08
N VAL A 316 12.37 -4.61 -1.93
CA VAL A 316 11.83 -5.60 -1.00
C VAL A 316 10.31 -5.48 -0.99
N HIS A 317 9.60 -6.58 -1.23
CA HIS A 317 8.14 -6.61 -1.37
C HIS A 317 7.41 -6.52 -0.03
N ARG A 318 7.84 -7.28 0.97
CA ARG A 318 7.35 -7.31 2.37
C ARG A 318 5.96 -7.92 2.61
N ASP A 319 5.21 -8.28 1.57
CA ASP A 319 3.90 -8.95 1.73
C ASP A 319 3.70 -10.09 0.71
N ILE A 320 4.65 -11.03 0.67
CA ILE A 320 4.57 -12.22 -0.18
C ILE A 320 3.59 -13.21 0.42
N LYS A 321 2.51 -13.49 -0.31
CA LYS A 321 1.43 -14.43 0.06
C LYS A 321 0.60 -14.81 -1.17
N PRO A 322 -0.19 -15.89 -1.16
CA PRO A 322 -1.02 -16.31 -2.31
C PRO A 322 -2.00 -15.24 -2.81
N ALA A 323 -2.60 -14.44 -1.91
CA ALA A 323 -3.54 -13.39 -2.27
C ALA A 323 -2.91 -12.23 -3.09
N ASN A 324 -1.57 -12.08 -3.04
CA ASN A 324 -0.82 -11.07 -3.79
C ASN A 324 -0.16 -11.65 -5.06
N VAL A 325 -0.55 -12.86 -5.46
CA VAL A 325 -0.12 -13.52 -6.69
C VAL A 325 -1.35 -13.71 -7.57
N LEU A 326 -1.37 -13.10 -8.74
CA LEU A 326 -2.46 -13.25 -9.70
C LEU A 326 -2.11 -14.27 -10.78
N ILE A 327 -3.12 -14.97 -11.30
CA ILE A 327 -2.96 -16.01 -12.31
C ILE A 327 -3.52 -15.54 -13.65
N THR A 328 -2.69 -15.57 -14.69
CA THR A 328 -3.09 -15.18 -16.06
C THR A 328 -3.97 -16.26 -16.72
N ALA A 329 -4.53 -15.94 -17.88
CA ALA A 329 -5.35 -16.89 -18.64
C ALA A 329 -4.57 -18.17 -19.05
N ASP A 330 -3.28 -18.04 -19.29
CA ASP A 330 -2.34 -19.11 -19.62
C ASP A 330 -1.65 -19.72 -18.39
N MET A 331 -2.25 -19.55 -17.20
CA MET A 331 -1.81 -20.09 -15.93
C MET A 331 -0.41 -19.64 -15.46
N GLN A 332 0.05 -18.47 -15.93
CA GLN A 332 1.30 -17.88 -15.46
C GLN A 332 1.07 -16.98 -14.24
N PRO A 333 1.98 -16.96 -13.26
CA PRO A 333 1.86 -16.11 -12.09
C PRO A 333 2.31 -14.67 -12.38
N LYS A 334 1.66 -13.71 -11.72
CA LYS A 334 2.07 -12.31 -11.68
C LYS A 334 2.05 -11.77 -10.25
N ILE A 335 3.17 -11.22 -9.78
CA ILE A 335 3.29 -10.55 -8.49
C ILE A 335 2.47 -9.27 -8.53
N ALA A 336 1.65 -9.04 -7.52
CA ALA A 336 0.76 -7.88 -7.38
C ALA A 336 0.91 -7.21 -6.01
N ASP A 337 0.23 -6.07 -5.84
CA ASP A 337 0.16 -5.25 -4.61
C ASP A 337 1.52 -4.71 -4.12
N PHE A 338 2.00 -3.69 -4.82
CA PHE A 338 3.28 -3.03 -4.55
C PHE A 338 3.20 -1.91 -3.50
N GLY A 339 2.07 -1.73 -2.82
CA GLY A 339 1.86 -0.70 -1.82
C GLY A 339 2.84 -0.75 -0.64
N LEU A 340 3.40 -1.92 -0.35
CA LEU A 340 4.40 -2.11 0.70
C LEU A 340 5.85 -2.17 0.19
N VAL A 341 6.08 -2.21 -1.11
CA VAL A 341 7.42 -2.31 -1.70
C VAL A 341 8.30 -1.12 -1.29
N ARG A 342 9.56 -1.38 -1.01
CA ARG A 342 10.57 -0.36 -0.71
C ARG A 342 11.90 -0.69 -1.36
N ALA A 343 12.52 0.33 -1.94
CA ALA A 343 13.93 0.27 -2.29
C ALA A 343 14.80 0.31 -1.03
N VAL A 344 15.84 -0.51 -1.02
CA VAL A 344 16.80 -0.62 0.09
C VAL A 344 17.87 0.45 -0.07
N GLU A 345 18.03 1.31 0.93
CA GLU A 345 19.20 2.17 1.04
C GLU A 345 20.32 1.40 1.76
N GLY A 346 21.31 0.92 1.01
CA GLY A 346 22.32 -0.02 1.52
C GLY A 346 21.81 -1.47 1.50
N THR A 347 21.77 -2.16 2.65
CA THR A 347 21.35 -3.57 2.76
C THR A 347 19.99 -3.77 3.44
N THR A 348 19.39 -2.72 4.00
CA THR A 348 18.18 -2.84 4.83
C THR A 348 17.20 -1.68 4.62
N VAL A 349 15.90 -1.98 4.75
CA VAL A 349 14.83 -0.98 4.91
C VAL A 349 14.49 -0.91 6.40
N GLY A 350 14.85 0.18 7.06
CA GLY A 350 14.38 0.47 8.42
C GLY A 350 12.89 0.84 8.40
N THR A 351 12.09 0.22 9.25
CA THR A 351 10.66 0.53 9.35
C THR A 351 10.27 0.80 10.80
N THR A 352 9.43 1.83 11.01
CA THR A 352 8.87 2.13 12.34
C THR A 352 7.72 1.18 12.71
N ARG A 353 7.17 0.47 11.73
CA ARG A 353 6.07 -0.48 11.90
C ARG A 353 6.35 -1.73 11.09
N ILE A 354 6.20 -2.89 11.71
CA ILE A 354 6.25 -4.18 11.02
C ILE A 354 5.06 -4.27 10.07
N MET A 355 5.34 -4.51 8.80
CA MET A 355 4.35 -4.63 7.73
C MET A 355 4.36 -6.05 7.19
N GLY A 356 3.24 -6.47 6.59
CA GLY A 356 3.06 -7.79 6.01
C GLY A 356 1.98 -8.61 6.70
N THR A 357 1.70 -9.80 6.18
CA THR A 357 0.62 -10.68 6.62
C THR A 357 1.12 -11.67 7.66
N ARG A 358 0.40 -11.77 8.80
CA ARG A 358 0.72 -12.70 9.89
C ARG A 358 0.90 -14.14 9.34
N GLY A 359 1.97 -14.80 9.77
CA GLY A 359 2.35 -16.14 9.32
C GLY A 359 3.38 -16.16 8.19
N TYR A 360 3.43 -15.11 7.35
CA TYR A 360 4.42 -14.94 6.28
C TYR A 360 5.59 -14.03 6.68
N VAL A 361 5.41 -13.16 7.68
CA VAL A 361 6.43 -12.19 8.09
C VAL A 361 7.63 -12.90 8.72
N ASP A 362 8.84 -12.56 8.23
CA ASP A 362 10.11 -13.04 8.75
C ASP A 362 10.27 -12.70 10.24
N PRO A 363 10.53 -13.68 11.13
CA PRO A 363 10.78 -13.43 12.55
C PRO A 363 11.97 -12.50 12.81
N VAL A 364 13.00 -12.52 11.98
CA VAL A 364 14.18 -11.62 12.10
C VAL A 364 13.74 -10.19 11.79
N TYR A 365 13.00 -9.98 10.72
CA TYR A 365 12.42 -8.67 10.40
C TYR A 365 11.50 -8.18 11.54
N SER A 366 10.67 -9.06 12.10
CA SER A 366 9.77 -8.71 13.22
C SER A 366 10.54 -8.24 14.48
N ARG A 367 11.70 -8.83 14.76
CA ARG A 367 12.53 -8.46 15.93
C ARG A 367 13.39 -7.23 15.70
N THR A 368 13.91 -7.06 14.47
CA THR A 368 14.90 -6.02 14.15
C THR A 368 14.30 -4.76 13.55
N SER A 369 13.05 -4.81 13.09
CA SER A 369 12.40 -3.77 12.27
C SER A 369 13.17 -3.43 10.99
N LYS A 370 14.02 -4.35 10.50
CA LYS A 370 14.84 -4.20 9.29
C LYS A 370 14.42 -5.24 8.27
N ALA A 371 13.68 -4.80 7.24
CA ALA A 371 13.35 -5.65 6.10
C ALA A 371 14.52 -5.71 5.11
N THR A 372 14.77 -6.88 4.54
CA THR A 372 15.83 -7.16 3.58
C THR A 372 15.30 -8.08 2.47
N VAL A 373 16.04 -8.25 1.40
CA VAL A 373 15.71 -9.27 0.38
C VAL A 373 15.63 -10.68 0.99
N ALA A 374 16.41 -10.97 2.04
CA ALA A 374 16.31 -12.24 2.76
C ALA A 374 15.00 -12.37 3.56
N SER A 375 14.34 -11.28 3.92
CA SER A 375 13.00 -11.32 4.53
C SER A 375 11.93 -11.73 3.51
N ASP A 376 12.06 -11.32 2.25
CA ASP A 376 11.21 -11.80 1.16
C ASP A 376 11.45 -13.29 0.88
N VAL A 377 12.72 -13.75 0.94
CA VAL A 377 13.06 -15.17 0.81
C VAL A 377 12.35 -16.00 1.88
N TYR A 378 12.33 -15.55 3.13
CA TYR A 378 11.57 -16.23 4.19
C TYR A 378 10.08 -16.35 3.85
N SER A 379 9.46 -15.22 3.46
CA SER A 379 8.04 -15.19 3.09
C SER A 379 7.75 -16.08 1.88
N PHE A 380 8.69 -16.16 0.93
CA PHE A 380 8.60 -17.04 -0.23
C PHE A 380 8.72 -18.52 0.17
N GLY A 381 9.57 -18.86 1.13
CA GLY A 381 9.64 -20.20 1.71
C GLY A 381 8.32 -20.63 2.32
N VAL A 382 7.67 -19.74 3.10
CA VAL A 382 6.33 -19.99 3.62
C VAL A 382 5.31 -20.17 2.49
N LEU A 383 5.36 -19.33 1.44
CA LEU A 383 4.50 -19.47 0.26
C LEU A 383 4.68 -20.82 -0.43
N MET A 384 5.92 -21.30 -0.61
CA MET A 384 6.19 -22.61 -1.19
C MET A 384 5.54 -23.73 -0.38
N LEU A 385 5.64 -23.70 0.96
CA LEU A 385 4.98 -24.69 1.83
C LEU A 385 3.46 -24.63 1.73
N VAL A 386 2.87 -23.41 1.70
CA VAL A 386 1.41 -23.23 1.51
C VAL A 386 0.98 -23.79 0.16
N VAL A 387 1.73 -23.53 -0.90
CA VAL A 387 1.43 -24.03 -2.25
C VAL A 387 1.60 -25.56 -2.32
N LEU A 388 2.61 -26.14 -1.67
CA LEU A 388 2.84 -27.56 -1.65
C LEU A 388 1.75 -28.32 -0.88
N THR A 389 1.39 -27.81 0.31
CA THR A 389 0.56 -28.56 1.27
C THR A 389 -0.93 -28.22 1.22
N GLY A 390 -1.30 -27.09 0.62
CA GLY A 390 -2.65 -26.54 0.72
C GLY A 390 -3.02 -26.05 2.13
N GLN A 391 -2.07 -26.05 3.08
CA GLN A 391 -2.31 -25.68 4.48
C GLN A 391 -2.11 -24.17 4.69
N ALA A 392 -2.83 -23.60 5.65
CA ALA A 392 -2.62 -22.22 6.09
C ALA A 392 -1.23 -22.05 6.76
N PRO A 393 -0.61 -20.86 6.68
CA PRO A 393 0.71 -20.60 7.29
C PRO A 393 0.70 -20.71 8.81
N LEU A 394 -0.47 -20.51 9.42
CA LEU A 394 -0.76 -20.68 10.84
C LEU A 394 -2.03 -21.50 11.00
N THR A 395 -1.99 -22.54 11.82
CA THR A 395 -3.16 -23.38 12.12
C THR A 395 -3.37 -23.38 13.63
N GLU A 396 -4.58 -23.05 14.07
CA GLU A 396 -4.97 -23.13 15.47
C GLU A 396 -5.29 -24.58 15.84
N SER A 397 -4.76 -25.06 16.96
CA SER A 397 -4.99 -26.39 17.51
C SER A 397 -5.18 -26.32 19.02
N ALA A 398 -5.62 -27.39 19.66
CA ALA A 398 -5.77 -27.47 21.11
C ALA A 398 -4.46 -27.21 21.89
N GLY A 399 -3.29 -27.42 21.25
CA GLY A 399 -1.96 -27.13 21.79
C GLY A 399 -1.41 -25.73 21.49
N GLY A 400 -2.20 -24.84 20.81
CA GLY A 400 -1.79 -23.50 20.43
C GLY A 400 -1.63 -23.34 18.92
N THR A 401 -1.09 -22.18 18.50
CA THR A 401 -0.87 -21.85 17.09
C THR A 401 0.35 -22.62 16.55
N ARG A 402 0.14 -23.50 15.57
CA ARG A 402 1.18 -24.23 14.85
C ARG A 402 1.61 -23.43 13.61
N LYS A 403 2.91 -23.21 13.44
CA LYS A 403 3.49 -22.61 12.24
C LYS A 403 3.78 -23.68 11.20
N ILE A 404 3.43 -23.42 9.94
CA ILE A 404 3.67 -24.33 8.82
C ILE A 404 5.17 -24.68 8.66
N THR A 405 6.07 -23.71 8.93
CA THR A 405 7.53 -23.91 8.81
C THR A 405 8.08 -24.94 9.80
N LEU A 406 7.61 -24.90 11.06
CA LEU A 406 8.02 -25.87 12.08
C LEU A 406 7.44 -27.24 11.79
N TRP A 407 6.15 -27.31 11.47
CA TRP A 407 5.48 -28.54 11.13
C TRP A 407 6.11 -29.23 9.90
N ALA A 408 6.41 -28.48 8.83
CA ALA A 408 7.06 -29.05 7.65
C ALA A 408 8.45 -29.59 7.97
N SER A 409 9.24 -28.89 8.81
CA SER A 409 10.55 -29.36 9.26
C SER A 409 10.45 -30.65 10.09
N GLU A 410 9.43 -30.78 10.95
CA GLU A 410 9.16 -32.00 11.73
C GLU A 410 8.78 -33.17 10.80
N CYS A 411 7.90 -32.94 9.82
CA CYS A 411 7.51 -33.97 8.86
C CYS A 411 8.68 -34.47 8.01
N VAL A 412 9.51 -33.57 7.50
CA VAL A 412 10.72 -33.94 6.72
C VAL A 412 11.70 -34.72 7.60
N SER A 413 11.95 -34.26 8.84
CA SER A 413 12.88 -34.92 9.77
C SER A 413 12.41 -36.30 10.21
N SER A 414 11.10 -36.52 10.33
CA SER A 414 10.49 -37.82 10.69
C SER A 414 10.23 -38.74 9.51
N GLY A 415 10.40 -38.24 8.26
CA GLY A 415 10.04 -38.96 7.05
C GLY A 415 8.55 -39.06 6.77
N ASP A 416 7.72 -38.28 7.48
CA ASP A 416 6.25 -38.23 7.27
C ASP A 416 5.88 -37.31 6.09
N MET A 417 6.27 -37.72 4.89
CA MET A 417 5.97 -36.98 3.67
C MET A 417 4.47 -37.00 3.31
N ARG A 418 3.72 -37.97 3.82
CA ARG A 418 2.26 -38.06 3.55
C ARG A 418 1.52 -36.88 4.15
N SER A 419 1.92 -36.41 5.33
CA SER A 419 1.33 -35.27 5.99
C SER A 419 1.65 -33.94 5.29
N LEU A 420 2.77 -33.84 4.57
CA LEU A 420 3.17 -32.64 3.81
C LEU A 420 2.43 -32.48 2.47
N ARG A 421 1.65 -33.45 2.08
CA ARG A 421 0.94 -33.40 0.80
C ARG A 421 -0.39 -32.69 0.91
N ASP A 422 -0.75 -31.92 -0.11
CA ASP A 422 -2.15 -31.54 -0.35
C ASP A 422 -2.95 -32.81 -0.64
N PRO A 423 -4.01 -33.11 0.13
CA PRO A 423 -4.83 -34.34 -0.08
C PRO A 423 -5.42 -34.46 -1.50
N LYS A 424 -5.49 -33.35 -2.22
CA LYS A 424 -6.01 -33.28 -3.61
C LYS A 424 -4.96 -33.61 -4.67
N MET A 425 -3.71 -33.89 -4.28
CA MET A 425 -2.63 -34.29 -5.17
C MET A 425 -2.38 -35.81 -5.11
N ASP A 426 -1.71 -36.35 -6.13
CA ASP A 426 -1.25 -37.72 -6.16
C ASP A 426 -0.22 -38.03 -5.05
N ALA A 427 0.17 -39.31 -4.90
CA ALA A 427 1.09 -39.72 -3.86
C ALA A 427 2.43 -38.93 -3.90
N PRO A 428 2.97 -38.49 -2.74
CA PRO A 428 4.18 -37.70 -2.72
C PRO A 428 5.39 -38.53 -3.21
N GLY A 429 6.23 -37.89 -4.01
CA GLY A 429 7.47 -38.44 -4.52
C GLY A 429 8.68 -37.66 -4.00
N GLU A 430 9.83 -37.94 -4.61
CA GLU A 430 11.09 -37.28 -4.28
C GLU A 430 11.07 -35.75 -4.60
N ALA A 431 10.30 -35.36 -5.63
CA ALA A 431 10.17 -33.96 -6.02
C ALA A 431 9.50 -33.10 -4.94
N GLU A 432 8.45 -33.60 -4.27
CA GLU A 432 7.80 -32.91 -3.16
C GLU A 432 8.72 -32.82 -1.93
N LEU A 433 9.54 -33.84 -1.66
CA LEU A 433 10.55 -33.79 -0.60
C LEU A 433 11.56 -32.68 -0.88
N ARG A 434 12.14 -32.65 -2.07
CA ARG A 434 13.10 -31.62 -2.48
C ARG A 434 12.47 -30.21 -2.43
N LEU A 435 11.22 -30.06 -2.85
CA LEU A 435 10.50 -28.80 -2.75
C LEU A 435 10.31 -28.35 -1.28
N ALA A 436 9.96 -29.31 -0.38
CA ALA A 436 9.82 -29.01 1.04
C ALA A 436 11.17 -28.61 1.67
N GLU A 437 12.25 -29.32 1.38
CA GLU A 437 13.61 -29.01 1.86
C GLU A 437 14.08 -27.64 1.37
N LEU A 438 13.85 -27.30 0.10
CA LEU A 438 14.15 -25.98 -0.45
C LEU A 438 13.36 -24.90 0.27
N ALA A 439 12.06 -25.11 0.51
CA ALA A 439 11.22 -24.17 1.25
C ALA A 439 11.68 -23.96 2.69
N ILE A 440 12.06 -25.04 3.38
CA ILE A 440 12.62 -24.99 4.74
C ILE A 440 13.94 -24.22 4.76
N SER A 441 14.83 -24.42 3.78
CA SER A 441 16.10 -23.69 3.68
C SER A 441 15.91 -22.17 3.56
N CYS A 442 14.79 -21.73 2.97
CA CYS A 442 14.42 -20.31 2.90
C CYS A 442 13.99 -19.74 4.25
N THR A 443 13.52 -20.59 5.19
CA THR A 443 12.92 -20.15 6.45
C THR A 443 13.86 -20.24 7.65
N VAL A 444 15.13 -20.56 7.43
CA VAL A 444 16.15 -20.61 8.50
C VAL A 444 16.33 -19.26 9.18
N GLU A 445 16.68 -19.27 10.46
CA GLU A 445 16.82 -18.04 11.26
C GLU A 445 18.02 -17.20 10.80
N LEU A 446 19.15 -17.84 10.46
CA LEU A 446 20.34 -17.15 9.95
C LEU A 446 20.08 -16.62 8.53
N THR A 447 19.80 -15.33 8.41
CA THR A 447 19.42 -14.68 7.14
C THR A 447 20.48 -14.84 6.04
N ALA A 448 21.76 -14.89 6.40
CA ALA A 448 22.88 -15.09 5.46
C ALA A 448 22.93 -16.51 4.86
N SER A 449 22.29 -17.48 5.50
CA SER A 449 22.23 -18.88 5.01
C SER A 449 21.03 -19.13 4.11
N ARG A 450 20.12 -18.17 3.94
CA ARG A 450 18.98 -18.30 3.03
C ARG A 450 19.46 -18.21 1.59
N PRO A 451 18.94 -19.05 0.68
CA PRO A 451 19.31 -18.99 -0.73
C PRO A 451 18.82 -17.67 -1.38
N SER A 452 19.44 -17.28 -2.50
CA SER A 452 18.92 -16.18 -3.32
C SER A 452 17.71 -16.64 -4.15
N MET A 453 16.88 -15.69 -4.63
CA MET A 453 15.74 -16.01 -5.53
C MET A 453 16.21 -16.65 -6.84
N ALA A 454 17.39 -16.27 -7.36
CA ALA A 454 18.02 -16.92 -8.51
C ALA A 454 18.31 -18.39 -8.24
N HIS A 455 18.90 -18.72 -7.09
CA HIS A 455 19.17 -20.10 -6.71
C HIS A 455 17.88 -20.90 -6.54
N ILE A 456 16.87 -20.31 -5.88
CA ILE A 456 15.54 -20.94 -5.71
C ILE A 456 14.90 -21.22 -7.08
N ALA A 457 14.95 -20.28 -8.02
CA ALA A 457 14.40 -20.46 -9.36
C ALA A 457 15.07 -21.63 -10.11
N ASN A 458 16.39 -21.76 -9.98
CA ASN A 458 17.15 -22.84 -10.61
C ASN A 458 16.83 -24.21 -9.98
N GLU A 459 16.74 -24.31 -8.65
CA GLU A 459 16.38 -25.54 -7.96
C GLU A 459 14.95 -25.98 -8.30
N LEU A 460 13.99 -25.03 -8.31
CA LEU A 460 12.61 -25.31 -8.72
C LEU A 460 12.54 -25.79 -10.19
N GLN A 461 13.36 -25.22 -11.07
CA GLN A 461 13.45 -25.64 -12.46
C GLN A 461 13.97 -27.08 -12.57
N ALA A 462 15.01 -27.44 -11.81
CA ALA A 462 15.55 -28.81 -11.77
C ALA A 462 14.52 -29.83 -11.25
N ILE A 463 13.78 -29.48 -10.17
CA ILE A 463 12.70 -30.33 -9.65
C ILE A 463 11.60 -30.51 -10.70
N ARG A 464 11.22 -29.45 -11.44
CA ARG A 464 10.22 -29.51 -12.50
C ARG A 464 10.63 -30.42 -13.65
N GLU A 465 11.87 -30.35 -14.09
CA GLU A 465 12.40 -31.20 -15.18
C GLU A 465 12.34 -32.68 -14.80
N GLU A 466 12.64 -33.01 -13.55
CA GLU A 466 12.52 -34.35 -13.01
C GLU A 466 11.07 -34.88 -13.03
N VAL A 467 10.11 -34.02 -12.65
CA VAL A 467 8.66 -34.35 -12.69
C VAL A 467 8.21 -34.61 -14.12
N VAL A 468 8.56 -33.73 -15.07
CA VAL A 468 8.18 -33.86 -16.48
C VAL A 468 8.82 -35.10 -17.11
N GLY A 469 10.09 -35.38 -16.86
CA GLY A 469 10.76 -36.57 -17.39
C GLY A 469 10.12 -37.88 -16.87
N LYS A 470 9.69 -37.94 -15.61
CA LYS A 470 8.94 -39.07 -15.06
C LYS A 470 7.55 -39.22 -15.68
N ASP A 471 6.84 -38.13 -15.94
CA ASP A 471 5.54 -38.15 -16.59
C ASP A 471 5.62 -38.64 -18.04
N GLU A 472 6.62 -38.18 -18.81
CA GLU A 472 6.86 -38.62 -20.18
C GLU A 472 7.22 -40.09 -20.25
N LEU A 473 8.10 -40.56 -19.35
CA LEU A 473 8.46 -41.98 -19.24
C LEU A 473 7.25 -42.85 -18.89
N SER A 474 6.44 -42.41 -17.91
CA SER A 474 5.20 -43.10 -17.53
C SER A 474 4.19 -43.19 -18.67
N ALA A 475 4.05 -42.10 -19.45
CA ALA A 475 3.18 -42.07 -20.64
C ALA A 475 3.69 -43.03 -21.73
N ALA A 476 5.00 -43.07 -21.99
CA ALA A 476 5.62 -43.98 -22.95
C ALA A 476 5.40 -45.44 -22.54
N VAL A 477 5.59 -45.80 -21.28
CA VAL A 477 5.37 -47.16 -20.75
C VAL A 477 3.90 -47.59 -20.91
N LYS A 478 2.95 -46.66 -20.66
CA LYS A 478 1.51 -46.95 -20.85
C LYS A 478 1.17 -47.19 -22.33
N VAL A 479 1.75 -46.42 -23.25
CA VAL A 479 1.56 -46.61 -24.69
C VAL A 479 2.15 -47.96 -25.12
N ASP A 480 3.37 -48.29 -24.68
CA ASP A 480 3.94 -49.59 -24.99
C ASP A 480 3.11 -50.77 -24.46
N ALA A 481 2.59 -50.66 -23.23
CA ALA A 481 1.69 -51.64 -22.66
C ALA A 481 0.38 -51.81 -23.48
N GLN A 482 -0.21 -50.70 -23.94
CA GLN A 482 -1.36 -50.75 -24.81
C GLN A 482 -1.05 -51.39 -26.17
N VAL A 483 0.05 -51.03 -26.79
CA VAL A 483 0.52 -51.63 -28.04
C VAL A 483 0.72 -53.13 -27.87
N GLN A 484 1.31 -53.58 -26.77
CA GLN A 484 1.51 -55.01 -26.48
C GLN A 484 0.18 -55.75 -26.26
N GLN A 485 -0.77 -55.11 -25.55
CA GLN A 485 -2.14 -55.65 -25.41
C GLN A 485 -2.85 -55.82 -26.75
N MET A 486 -2.74 -54.82 -27.65
CA MET A 486 -3.31 -54.92 -29.01
C MET A 486 -2.67 -56.05 -29.82
N LYS A 487 -1.34 -56.21 -29.79
CA LYS A 487 -0.63 -57.33 -30.44
C LYS A 487 -1.07 -58.67 -29.91
N ASN A 488 -1.21 -58.81 -28.59
CA ASN A 488 -1.69 -60.08 -28.00
C ASN A 488 -3.16 -60.41 -28.41
N ALA A 489 -4.04 -59.41 -28.45
CA ALA A 489 -5.42 -59.59 -28.94
C ALA A 489 -5.47 -59.97 -30.42
N GLU A 490 -4.59 -59.42 -31.26
CA GLU A 490 -4.49 -59.75 -32.69
C GLU A 490 -3.97 -61.21 -32.89
N ILE A 491 -3.02 -61.67 -32.10
CA ILE A 491 -2.52 -63.06 -32.08
C ILE A 491 -3.68 -63.99 -31.65
N GLU A 492 -4.46 -63.64 -30.64
CA GLU A 492 -5.56 -64.47 -30.14
C GLU A 492 -6.67 -64.60 -31.16
N VAL A 493 -7.05 -63.51 -31.85
CA VAL A 493 -8.03 -63.49 -32.96
C VAL A 493 -7.50 -64.37 -34.12
N THR A 494 -6.23 -64.23 -34.48
CA THR A 494 -5.62 -65.03 -35.58
C THR A 494 -5.56 -66.51 -35.22
N SER A 495 -5.26 -66.87 -33.97
CA SER A 495 -5.27 -68.23 -33.48
C SER A 495 -6.66 -68.85 -33.48
N GLN A 496 -7.69 -68.08 -33.06
CA GLN A 496 -9.08 -68.51 -33.11
C GLN A 496 -9.59 -68.69 -34.57
N ALA A 497 -9.16 -67.80 -35.49
CA ALA A 497 -9.48 -67.95 -36.92
C ALA A 497 -8.86 -69.23 -37.53
N HIS A 498 -7.62 -69.56 -37.18
CA HIS A 498 -6.99 -70.84 -37.59
C HIS A 498 -7.72 -72.09 -37.04
N LEU A 499 -8.09 -72.04 -35.75
CA LEU A 499 -8.83 -73.13 -35.13
C LEU A 499 -10.22 -73.38 -35.83
N LEU A 500 -10.88 -72.29 -36.24
CA LEU A 500 -12.15 -72.36 -36.97
C LEU A 500 -11.99 -72.90 -38.41
N LEU A 501 -10.84 -72.63 -39.04
CA LEU A 501 -10.56 -73.16 -40.40
C LEU A 501 -10.21 -74.67 -40.35
N ASP A 502 -9.52 -75.13 -39.30
CA ASP A 502 -9.18 -76.55 -39.11
C ASP A 502 -10.39 -77.40 -38.71
N THR A 503 -11.48 -76.79 -38.23
CA THR A 503 -12.74 -77.54 -37.91
C THR A 503 -13.73 -77.58 -39.07
N CYS A 504 -13.43 -76.97 -40.22
CA CYS A 504 -14.27 -77.02 -41.44
C CYS A 504 -13.71 -77.97 -42.48
N HIS A 505 -12.73 -78.78 -42.21
CA HIS A 505 -12.26 -79.92 -43.00
C HIS A 505 -12.59 -81.23 -42.26
#